data_dadd66ad739d50fdd4b26aa6be56e821
#
_entry.id   dadd66ad739d50fdd4b26aa6be56e821
#
_cell.length_a   1.000
_cell.length_b   1.000
_cell.length_c   1.000
_cell.angle_alpha   90.00
_cell.angle_beta   90.00
_cell.angle_gamma   90.00
#
_symmetry.space_group_name_H-M   'P 1'
#
loop_
_entity.id
_entity.type
_entity.pdbx_description
1 polymer ?
#
loop_
_entity_poly.entity_id
_entity_poly.type
_entity_poly.pdbx_seq_one_letter_code
_entity_poly.pdbx_strand_id
1 'polypeptide(L)'
;MRDISSKQISLRTAKATGVVLCSQETLNLVKADKLPKGNLFDIAKAAGFLAAKNTHNLIPHCHPVSIDGMTITYDYLDNTNQPEEFRDLQGCYGVIVYCEGKSIGRTGIEMEVLTAVSVAALTIYDLLKPLDDTEIEITSVKLLKKTGGKSDRKKFIHKNTAAVLVCSDTTASGKREDFSGLKIKEILAGFDVETIDYQIVPDDVQQIKAKLQQWVGQQVPFIFTTGGTGFGPKDCTVEAAKAIIEREAIGISEAIRVHGQMRTPTAMLSRGVAGVAGKSLIITLPGSTKGVQESLDAIVPQVFHSRNMIEGEGH
;
A
#
# COMPACT_ATOMS: atom_id res chain seq x y z
N MET A 1 11.86 -10.54 -11.13
CA MET A 1 11.23 -9.69 -10.10
C MET A 1 9.75 -9.46 -10.43
N ARG A 2 8.90 -9.31 -9.43
CA ARG A 2 7.47 -9.01 -9.64
C ARG A 2 7.31 -7.55 -10.06
N ASP A 3 6.48 -7.28 -11.09
CA ASP A 3 6.15 -5.90 -11.48
C ASP A 3 5.39 -5.17 -10.35
N ILE A 4 5.88 -4.01 -9.98
CA ILE A 4 5.30 -3.11 -8.96
C ILE A 4 4.95 -1.73 -9.55
N SER A 5 4.99 -1.55 -10.86
CA SER A 5 4.74 -0.28 -11.53
C SER A 5 3.31 0.25 -11.29
N SER A 6 2.33 -0.66 -11.13
CA SER A 6 0.94 -0.32 -10.82
C SER A 6 0.68 0.04 -9.36
N LYS A 7 1.62 -0.24 -8.45
CA LYS A 7 1.41 0.05 -7.03
C LYS A 7 1.54 1.54 -6.72
N GLN A 8 0.70 2.00 -5.80
CA GLN A 8 0.79 3.35 -5.23
C GLN A 8 2.02 3.51 -4.36
N ILE A 9 2.59 4.71 -4.38
CA ILE A 9 3.60 5.14 -3.42
C ILE A 9 2.91 5.45 -2.10
N SER A 10 3.35 4.82 -1.02
CA SER A 10 2.82 5.06 0.31
C SER A 10 3.89 4.82 1.38
N LEU A 11 3.66 5.33 2.58
CA LEU A 11 4.51 5.02 3.73
C LEU A 11 4.45 3.51 4.01
N ARG A 12 5.61 2.91 4.14
CA ARG A 12 5.84 1.51 4.48
C ARG A 12 6.63 1.46 5.76
N THR A 13 6.20 0.69 6.72
CA THR A 13 6.97 0.40 7.93
C THR A 13 7.10 -1.09 8.11
N ALA A 14 8.21 -1.51 8.71
CA ALA A 14 8.40 -2.89 9.13
C ALA A 14 9.23 -2.93 10.42
N LYS A 15 8.94 -3.92 11.26
CA LYS A 15 9.71 -4.22 12.47
C LYS A 15 10.05 -5.70 12.48
N ALA A 16 11.33 -6.00 12.66
CA ALA A 16 11.86 -7.36 12.76
C ALA A 16 12.66 -7.52 14.06
N THR A 17 12.85 -8.76 14.45
CA THR A 17 13.67 -9.14 15.61
C THR A 17 14.43 -10.42 15.36
N GLY A 18 15.45 -10.66 16.13
CA GLY A 18 16.20 -11.91 16.23
C GLY A 18 16.92 -12.00 17.56
N VAL A 19 17.33 -13.17 17.95
CA VAL A 19 18.01 -13.42 19.22
C VAL A 19 19.33 -14.11 18.96
N VAL A 20 20.38 -13.68 19.68
CA VAL A 20 21.63 -14.39 19.79
C VAL A 20 21.72 -14.93 21.21
N LEU A 21 21.50 -16.23 21.37
CA LEU A 21 21.64 -16.92 22.65
C LEU A 21 23.13 -17.06 23.01
N CYS A 22 23.43 -17.05 24.28
CA CYS A 22 24.76 -17.29 24.83
C CYS A 22 24.64 -17.75 26.29
N SER A 23 25.76 -18.12 26.93
CA SER A 23 25.77 -18.43 28.33
C SER A 23 25.45 -17.20 29.19
N GLN A 24 25.00 -17.43 30.43
CA GLN A 24 24.79 -16.36 31.42
C GLN A 24 26.06 -15.58 31.67
N GLU A 25 27.22 -16.26 31.70
CA GLU A 25 28.53 -15.65 31.91
C GLU A 25 28.88 -14.68 30.79
N THR A 26 28.71 -15.10 29.55
CA THR A 26 28.92 -14.27 28.35
C THR A 26 27.97 -13.06 28.36
N LEU A 27 26.69 -13.23 28.69
CA LEU A 27 25.75 -12.12 28.79
C LEU A 27 26.15 -11.10 29.85
N ASN A 28 26.71 -11.57 31.01
CA ASN A 28 27.20 -10.68 32.05
C ASN A 28 28.41 -9.84 31.58
N LEU A 29 29.29 -10.41 30.76
CA LEU A 29 30.41 -9.67 30.15
C LEU A 29 29.89 -8.62 29.16
N VAL A 30 28.87 -8.96 28.37
CA VAL A 30 28.21 -8.01 27.46
C VAL A 30 27.60 -6.85 28.22
N LYS A 31 26.84 -7.12 29.28
CA LYS A 31 26.23 -6.10 30.17
C LYS A 31 27.25 -5.19 30.83
N ALA A 32 28.41 -5.73 31.15
CA ALA A 32 29.52 -5.01 31.83
C ALA A 32 30.39 -4.23 30.83
N ASP A 33 30.14 -4.30 29.52
CA ASP A 33 30.98 -3.74 28.44
C ASP A 33 32.44 -4.18 28.50
N LYS A 34 32.67 -5.44 28.85
CA LYS A 34 34.02 -6.03 29.06
C LYS A 34 34.40 -6.99 27.92
N LEU A 35 34.02 -6.65 26.68
CA LEU A 35 34.37 -7.49 25.54
C LEU A 35 35.74 -7.11 24.97
N PRO A 36 36.56 -8.09 24.55
CA PRO A 36 37.93 -7.83 24.08
C PRO A 36 37.97 -7.13 22.68
N LYS A 37 36.89 -7.18 21.92
CA LYS A 37 36.82 -6.65 20.52
C LYS A 37 36.09 -5.30 20.39
N GLY A 38 35.92 -4.53 21.47
CA GLY A 38 35.29 -3.23 21.45
C GLY A 38 33.76 -3.25 21.60
N ASN A 39 33.12 -2.14 21.28
CA ASN A 39 31.67 -1.99 21.52
C ASN A 39 30.85 -2.89 20.60
N LEU A 40 30.27 -3.96 21.15
CA LEU A 40 29.46 -4.95 20.46
C LEU A 40 28.31 -4.32 19.67
N PHE A 41 27.57 -3.43 20.35
CA PHE A 41 26.33 -2.90 19.79
C PHE A 41 26.56 -1.89 18.67
N ASP A 42 27.60 -1.07 18.76
CA ASP A 42 27.92 -0.10 17.71
C ASP A 42 28.41 -0.80 16.44
N ILE A 43 29.23 -1.84 16.59
CA ILE A 43 29.72 -2.64 15.45
C ILE A 43 28.56 -3.37 14.80
N ALA A 44 27.73 -4.06 15.57
CA ALA A 44 26.57 -4.79 15.06
C ALA A 44 25.53 -3.84 14.41
N LYS A 45 25.33 -2.65 14.96
CA LYS A 45 24.46 -1.62 14.41
C LYS A 45 24.96 -1.11 13.06
N ALA A 46 26.25 -0.81 12.97
CA ALA A 46 26.85 -0.38 11.70
C ALA A 46 26.73 -1.46 10.63
N ALA A 47 26.99 -2.73 10.97
CA ALA A 47 26.85 -3.86 10.08
C ALA A 47 25.41 -4.06 9.63
N GLY A 48 24.44 -3.95 10.54
CA GLY A 48 23.01 -4.04 10.23
C GLY A 48 22.55 -2.95 9.26
N PHE A 49 22.97 -1.69 9.47
CA PHE A 49 22.66 -0.59 8.53
C PHE A 49 23.27 -0.82 7.15
N LEU A 50 24.50 -1.30 7.08
CA LEU A 50 25.16 -1.60 5.80
C LEU A 50 24.41 -2.72 5.07
N ALA A 51 24.03 -3.77 5.81
CA ALA A 51 23.28 -4.90 5.27
C ALA A 51 21.91 -4.49 4.72
N ALA A 52 21.16 -3.69 5.47
CA ALA A 52 19.87 -3.16 5.03
C ALA A 52 19.99 -2.41 3.69
N LYS A 53 21.00 -1.55 3.54
CA LYS A 53 21.26 -0.78 2.31
C LYS A 53 21.64 -1.68 1.13
N ASN A 54 22.15 -2.87 1.38
CA ASN A 54 22.60 -3.83 0.37
C ASN A 54 21.63 -5.00 0.18
N THR A 55 20.46 -5.00 0.77
CA THR A 55 19.48 -6.10 0.71
C THR A 55 19.19 -6.56 -0.72
N HIS A 56 18.96 -5.63 -1.64
CA HIS A 56 18.66 -5.95 -3.04
C HIS A 56 19.86 -6.59 -3.80
N ASN A 57 21.09 -6.40 -3.32
CA ASN A 57 22.27 -7.06 -3.87
C ASN A 57 22.45 -8.49 -3.32
N LEU A 58 21.87 -8.78 -2.16
CA LEU A 58 21.95 -10.08 -1.50
C LEU A 58 20.79 -10.99 -1.88
N ILE A 59 19.60 -10.42 -2.11
CA ILE A 59 18.37 -11.17 -2.35
C ILE A 59 17.87 -10.88 -3.78
N PRO A 60 18.03 -11.83 -4.72
CA PRO A 60 17.89 -11.57 -6.18
C PRO A 60 16.53 -11.01 -6.63
N HIS A 61 15.46 -11.31 -5.91
CA HIS A 61 14.10 -10.85 -6.26
C HIS A 61 13.66 -9.56 -5.54
N CYS A 62 14.49 -9.01 -4.64
CA CYS A 62 14.18 -7.75 -3.98
C CYS A 62 14.36 -6.57 -4.93
N HIS A 63 13.41 -5.63 -4.87
CA HIS A 63 13.57 -4.34 -5.52
C HIS A 63 14.47 -3.44 -4.67
N PRO A 64 15.25 -2.55 -5.28
CA PRO A 64 15.93 -1.49 -4.54
C PRO A 64 14.90 -0.64 -3.79
N VAL A 65 15.08 -0.48 -2.49
CA VAL A 65 14.20 0.33 -1.64
C VAL A 65 15.01 1.47 -1.04
N SER A 66 14.48 2.69 -1.12
CA SER A 66 15.00 3.83 -0.36
C SER A 66 14.65 3.65 1.11
N ILE A 67 15.63 3.75 1.99
CA ILE A 67 15.43 3.69 3.44
C ILE A 67 15.34 5.14 3.95
N ASP A 68 14.12 5.60 4.29
CA ASP A 68 13.91 6.97 4.79
C ASP A 68 14.19 7.10 6.28
N GLY A 69 14.20 5.97 7.00
CA GLY A 69 14.60 5.90 8.38
C GLY A 69 14.73 4.47 8.85
N MET A 70 15.71 4.23 9.73
CA MET A 70 15.93 2.92 10.33
C MET A 70 16.53 3.08 11.72
N THR A 71 16.05 2.26 12.65
CA THR A 71 16.57 2.18 14.01
C THR A 71 16.88 0.73 14.32
N ILE A 72 18.07 0.48 14.87
CA ILE A 72 18.45 -0.83 15.43
C ILE A 72 18.68 -0.62 16.92
N THR A 73 17.98 -1.41 17.72
CA THR A 73 18.08 -1.39 19.19
C THR A 73 18.33 -2.80 19.70
N TYR A 74 18.87 -2.88 20.89
CA TYR A 74 19.22 -4.13 21.54
C TYR A 74 18.56 -4.20 22.90
N ASP A 75 18.26 -5.41 23.33
CA ASP A 75 17.79 -5.72 24.65
C ASP A 75 18.43 -7.03 25.11
N TYR A 76 18.30 -7.35 26.38
CA TYR A 76 18.81 -8.58 26.95
C TYR A 76 17.68 -9.58 27.17
N LEU A 77 17.93 -10.83 26.83
CA LEU A 77 17.08 -11.95 27.20
C LEU A 77 17.67 -12.58 28.46
N ASP A 78 16.96 -12.56 29.57
CA ASP A 78 17.34 -13.16 30.81
C ASP A 78 16.11 -13.46 31.70
N ASN A 79 16.33 -13.97 32.94
CA ASN A 79 15.26 -14.28 33.88
C ASN A 79 14.41 -13.07 34.30
N THR A 80 14.90 -11.84 34.11
CA THR A 80 14.22 -10.59 34.49
C THR A 80 13.51 -9.93 33.29
N ASN A 81 13.91 -10.26 32.08
CA ASN A 81 13.34 -9.73 30.84
C ASN A 81 13.05 -10.86 29.84
N GLN A 82 11.80 -11.24 29.77
CA GLN A 82 11.26 -12.31 28.90
C GLN A 82 10.13 -11.75 28.05
N PRO A 83 10.42 -11.09 26.92
CA PRO A 83 9.38 -10.54 26.06
C PRO A 83 8.42 -11.63 25.56
N GLU A 84 7.14 -11.26 25.41
CA GLU A 84 6.07 -12.18 25.00
C GLU A 84 6.37 -12.92 23.69
N GLU A 85 7.01 -12.24 22.76
CA GLU A 85 7.41 -12.81 21.46
C GLU A 85 8.48 -13.91 21.55
N PHE A 86 9.09 -14.13 22.73
CA PHE A 86 10.14 -15.14 23.00
C PHE A 86 9.80 -16.07 24.15
N ARG A 87 8.53 -16.34 24.39
CA ARG A 87 8.07 -17.26 25.47
C ARG A 87 8.66 -18.67 25.37
N ASP A 88 8.95 -19.11 24.14
CA ASP A 88 9.60 -20.39 23.84
C ASP A 88 11.09 -20.44 24.21
N LEU A 89 11.70 -19.30 24.55
CA LEU A 89 13.09 -19.17 25.02
C LEU A 89 13.17 -18.95 26.52
N GLN A 90 12.18 -19.37 27.29
CA GLN A 90 12.16 -19.19 28.72
C GLN A 90 13.36 -19.88 29.42
N GLY A 91 14.06 -19.15 30.25
CA GLY A 91 15.27 -19.63 30.94
C GLY A 91 16.56 -19.52 30.11
N CYS A 92 16.49 -19.06 28.87
CA CYS A 92 17.67 -18.78 28.07
C CYS A 92 18.20 -17.37 28.33
N TYR A 93 19.48 -17.19 28.02
CA TYR A 93 20.19 -15.92 28.09
C TYR A 93 20.64 -15.49 26.69
N GLY A 94 20.68 -14.19 26.44
CA GLY A 94 21.12 -13.73 25.11
C GLY A 94 20.92 -12.24 24.86
N VAL A 95 21.22 -11.83 23.64
CA VAL A 95 20.99 -10.48 23.13
C VAL A 95 19.87 -10.51 22.13
N ILE A 96 18.87 -9.66 22.34
CA ILE A 96 17.76 -9.44 21.40
C ILE A 96 18.12 -8.27 20.50
N VAL A 97 17.98 -8.47 19.21
CA VAL A 97 18.14 -7.43 18.19
C VAL A 97 16.76 -7.04 17.67
N TYR A 98 16.43 -5.77 17.70
CA TYR A 98 15.26 -5.20 17.07
C TYR A 98 15.67 -4.25 15.94
N CYS A 99 14.99 -4.33 14.82
CA CYS A 99 15.14 -3.36 13.75
C CYS A 99 13.76 -2.85 13.32
N GLU A 100 13.62 -1.54 13.28
CA GLU A 100 12.43 -0.88 12.73
C GLU A 100 12.86 0.04 11.60
N GLY A 101 12.18 -0.09 10.45
CA GLY A 101 12.47 0.68 9.25
C GLY A 101 11.22 1.33 8.66
N LYS A 102 11.41 2.45 7.97
CA LYS A 102 10.37 3.14 7.19
C LYS A 102 10.89 3.59 5.83
N SER A 103 9.98 3.55 4.85
CA SER A 103 10.24 3.95 3.46
C SER A 103 8.97 4.49 2.84
N ILE A 104 9.09 5.51 1.99
CA ILE A 104 8.00 5.97 1.12
C ILE A 104 8.23 5.36 -0.26
N GLY A 105 7.47 4.33 -0.58
CA GLY A 105 7.72 3.55 -1.79
C GLY A 105 6.57 2.67 -2.25
N ARG A 106 6.80 1.99 -3.38
CA ARG A 106 5.83 1.06 -4.00
C ARG A 106 5.85 -0.34 -3.41
N THR A 107 6.88 -0.67 -2.62
CA THR A 107 7.03 -1.98 -1.98
C THR A 107 7.37 -1.81 -0.50
N GLY A 108 7.21 -2.88 0.27
CA GLY A 108 7.50 -2.87 1.70
C GLY A 108 9.01 -2.91 1.97
N ILE A 109 9.38 -2.66 3.22
CA ILE A 109 10.76 -2.63 3.73
C ILE A 109 11.05 -3.85 4.64
N GLU A 110 10.25 -4.92 4.51
CA GLU A 110 10.37 -6.11 5.35
C GLU A 110 11.72 -6.79 5.21
N MET A 111 12.22 -6.89 3.97
CA MET A 111 13.48 -7.59 3.71
C MET A 111 14.68 -6.81 4.24
N GLU A 112 14.65 -5.49 4.17
CA GLU A 112 15.70 -4.62 4.68
C GLU A 112 15.84 -4.75 6.21
N VAL A 113 14.71 -4.75 6.95
CA VAL A 113 14.76 -4.93 8.41
C VAL A 113 15.15 -6.34 8.82
N LEU A 114 14.72 -7.38 8.08
CA LEU A 114 15.14 -8.76 8.33
C LEU A 114 16.63 -8.96 8.05
N THR A 115 17.13 -8.41 6.94
CA THR A 115 18.56 -8.47 6.59
C THR A 115 19.41 -7.74 7.65
N ALA A 116 18.94 -6.56 8.11
CA ALA A 116 19.61 -5.82 9.17
C ALA A 116 19.74 -6.64 10.46
N VAL A 117 18.64 -7.26 10.90
CA VAL A 117 18.63 -8.12 12.09
C VAL A 117 19.56 -9.31 11.92
N SER A 118 19.49 -9.99 10.77
CA SER A 118 20.29 -11.19 10.50
C SER A 118 21.79 -10.88 10.54
N VAL A 119 22.21 -9.79 9.89
CA VAL A 119 23.64 -9.42 9.86
C VAL A 119 24.12 -8.82 11.18
N ALA A 120 23.27 -8.08 11.88
CA ALA A 120 23.59 -7.64 13.25
C ALA A 120 23.77 -8.85 14.20
N ALA A 121 22.89 -9.84 14.12
CA ALA A 121 22.99 -11.08 14.89
C ALA A 121 24.27 -11.88 14.55
N LEU A 122 24.59 -12.02 13.25
CA LEU A 122 25.84 -12.64 12.80
C LEU A 122 27.08 -11.91 13.32
N THR A 123 27.03 -10.58 13.36
CA THR A 123 28.10 -9.74 13.90
C THR A 123 28.26 -9.95 15.40
N ILE A 124 27.16 -10.00 16.15
CA ILE A 124 27.17 -10.32 17.58
C ILE A 124 27.78 -11.71 17.79
N TYR A 125 27.30 -12.71 17.04
CA TYR A 125 27.86 -14.07 17.10
C TYR A 125 29.40 -14.08 16.90
N ASP A 126 29.89 -13.39 15.85
CA ASP A 126 31.34 -13.33 15.57
C ASP A 126 32.15 -12.68 16.70
N LEU A 127 31.58 -11.68 17.35
CA LEU A 127 32.25 -10.99 18.45
C LEU A 127 32.21 -11.78 19.77
N LEU A 128 31.18 -12.62 19.98
CA LEU A 128 31.03 -13.45 21.18
C LEU A 128 31.68 -14.82 21.10
N LYS A 129 31.79 -15.43 19.90
CA LYS A 129 32.30 -16.78 19.71
C LYS A 129 33.67 -17.08 20.39
N PRO A 130 34.60 -16.11 20.57
CA PRO A 130 35.84 -16.37 21.31
C PRO A 130 35.66 -16.54 22.81
N LEU A 131 34.50 -16.17 23.36
CA LEU A 131 34.17 -16.26 24.78
C LEU A 131 33.40 -17.53 25.13
N ASP A 132 32.65 -18.08 24.17
CA ASP A 132 31.67 -19.16 24.36
C ASP A 132 31.46 -19.92 23.08
N ASP A 133 32.31 -20.90 22.82
CA ASP A 133 32.37 -21.60 21.55
C ASP A 133 31.21 -22.59 21.29
N THR A 134 30.47 -23.00 22.32
CA THR A 134 29.53 -24.13 22.24
C THR A 134 28.07 -23.77 22.43
N GLU A 135 27.76 -22.63 23.01
CA GLU A 135 26.37 -22.26 23.40
C GLU A 135 25.78 -21.12 22.56
N ILE A 136 26.56 -20.48 21.67
CA ILE A 136 26.08 -19.34 20.90
C ILE A 136 25.20 -19.83 19.74
N GLU A 137 23.98 -19.38 19.72
CA GLU A 137 23.01 -19.70 18.67
C GLU A 137 22.28 -18.44 18.19
N ILE A 138 22.10 -18.29 16.86
CA ILE A 138 21.22 -17.30 16.30
C ILE A 138 19.87 -17.95 16.07
N THR A 139 18.84 -17.44 16.72
CA THR A 139 17.48 -17.99 16.62
C THR A 139 16.42 -16.90 16.49
N SER A 140 15.17 -17.32 16.27
CA SER A 140 13.97 -16.48 16.30
C SER A 140 14.03 -15.22 15.41
N VAL A 141 14.73 -15.27 14.26
CA VAL A 141 14.69 -14.17 13.29
C VAL A 141 13.31 -14.14 12.64
N LYS A 142 12.54 -13.09 12.93
CA LYS A 142 11.16 -12.97 12.45
C LYS A 142 10.72 -11.53 12.26
N LEU A 143 9.73 -11.37 11.36
CA LEU A 143 9.01 -10.11 11.19
C LEU A 143 7.94 -10.00 12.28
N LEU A 144 7.96 -8.91 13.06
CA LEU A 144 6.97 -8.66 14.12
C LEU A 144 5.76 -7.90 13.57
N LYS A 145 6.00 -6.88 12.76
CA LYS A 145 4.94 -6.01 12.24
C LYS A 145 5.33 -5.42 10.90
N LYS A 146 4.34 -5.19 10.07
CA LYS A 146 4.47 -4.35 8.89
C LYS A 146 3.21 -3.53 8.69
N THR A 147 3.36 -2.35 8.08
CA THR A 147 2.23 -1.50 7.66
C THR A 147 2.45 -0.96 6.26
N GLY A 148 1.39 -0.53 5.62
CA GLY A 148 1.37 -0.02 4.26
C GLY A 148 1.01 -1.07 3.22
N GLY A 149 0.42 -0.61 2.12
CA GLY A 149 0.04 -1.43 0.97
C GLY A 149 -1.17 -2.34 1.20
N LYS A 150 -1.12 -3.52 0.57
CA LYS A 150 -2.27 -4.45 0.58
C LYS A 150 -2.58 -5.01 1.98
N SER A 151 -1.61 -5.01 2.89
CA SER A 151 -1.75 -5.55 4.25
C SER A 151 -2.67 -4.70 5.13
N ASP A 152 -2.81 -3.41 4.82
CA ASP A 152 -3.65 -2.47 5.58
C ASP A 152 -5.07 -2.36 5.02
N ARG A 153 -5.47 -3.30 4.15
CA ARG A 153 -6.84 -3.35 3.65
C ARG A 153 -7.78 -3.61 4.83
N LYS A 154 -8.38 -2.54 5.33
CA LYS A 154 -9.52 -2.67 6.24
C LYS A 154 -10.61 -3.43 5.48
N LYS A 155 -11.20 -4.45 6.10
CA LYS A 155 -12.46 -5.03 5.59
C LYS A 155 -13.52 -3.94 5.70
N PHE A 156 -14.20 -3.66 4.59
CA PHE A 156 -15.31 -2.72 4.61
C PHE A 156 -16.43 -3.32 5.46
N ILE A 157 -17.03 -2.50 6.33
CA ILE A 157 -18.11 -2.92 7.23
C ILE A 157 -19.37 -3.26 6.41
N HIS A 158 -19.57 -2.54 5.28
CA HIS A 158 -20.73 -2.72 4.40
C HIS A 158 -20.31 -3.30 3.04
N LYS A 159 -21.17 -4.14 2.46
CA LYS A 159 -21.05 -4.56 1.06
C LYS A 159 -21.23 -3.33 0.18
N ASN A 160 -20.20 -2.96 -0.56
CA ASN A 160 -20.26 -1.83 -1.47
C ASN A 160 -20.93 -2.23 -2.78
N THR A 161 -21.72 -1.31 -3.34
CA THR A 161 -22.33 -1.44 -4.66
C THR A 161 -21.94 -0.26 -5.53
N ALA A 162 -21.91 -0.47 -6.84
CA ALA A 162 -21.59 0.57 -7.81
C ALA A 162 -22.47 0.48 -9.05
N ALA A 163 -22.62 1.62 -9.75
CA ALA A 163 -23.13 1.66 -11.09
C ALA A 163 -22.07 2.15 -12.07
N VAL A 164 -22.11 1.67 -13.31
CA VAL A 164 -21.14 2.01 -14.36
C VAL A 164 -21.86 2.56 -15.59
N LEU A 165 -21.47 3.77 -16.02
CA LEU A 165 -21.97 4.43 -17.20
C LEU A 165 -20.85 4.56 -18.25
N VAL A 166 -21.09 3.99 -19.42
CA VAL A 166 -20.20 4.16 -20.58
C VAL A 166 -20.78 5.25 -21.48
N CYS A 167 -20.02 6.32 -21.68
CA CYS A 167 -20.40 7.45 -22.53
C CYS A 167 -19.63 7.35 -23.85
N SER A 168 -20.29 6.92 -24.90
CA SER A 168 -19.67 6.73 -26.22
C SER A 168 -20.70 6.53 -27.34
N ASP A 169 -20.73 7.40 -28.33
CA ASP A 169 -21.55 7.26 -29.54
C ASP A 169 -21.29 5.95 -30.28
N THR A 170 -20.01 5.57 -30.40
CA THR A 170 -19.62 4.37 -31.19
C THR A 170 -20.01 3.08 -30.48
N THR A 171 -19.92 3.07 -29.15
CA THR A 171 -20.32 1.91 -28.34
C THR A 171 -21.85 1.83 -28.24
N ALA A 172 -22.53 2.95 -28.02
CA ALA A 172 -24.01 3.01 -27.97
C ALA A 172 -24.67 2.57 -29.26
N SER A 173 -24.05 2.84 -30.42
CA SER A 173 -24.52 2.39 -31.72
C SER A 173 -24.13 0.96 -32.12
N GLY A 174 -23.45 0.23 -31.21
CA GLY A 174 -22.99 -1.15 -31.47
C GLY A 174 -21.81 -1.29 -32.44
N LYS A 175 -21.20 -0.18 -32.86
CA LYS A 175 -20.06 -0.18 -33.81
C LYS A 175 -18.74 -0.56 -33.16
N ARG A 176 -18.66 -0.51 -31.82
CA ARG A 176 -17.47 -0.85 -31.02
C ARG A 176 -17.90 -1.58 -29.76
N GLU A 177 -17.14 -2.59 -29.39
CA GLU A 177 -17.30 -3.25 -28.11
C GLU A 177 -16.80 -2.37 -26.95
N ASP A 178 -17.46 -2.47 -25.80
CA ASP A 178 -17.04 -1.77 -24.60
C ASP A 178 -16.02 -2.59 -23.80
N PHE A 179 -14.78 -2.19 -23.86
CA PHE A 179 -13.71 -2.74 -23.01
C PHE A 179 -13.46 -1.91 -21.75
N SER A 180 -13.81 -0.64 -21.76
CA SER A 180 -13.54 0.29 -20.66
C SER A 180 -14.49 0.08 -19.48
N GLY A 181 -15.79 0.01 -19.73
CA GLY A 181 -16.77 -0.25 -18.69
C GLY A 181 -16.69 -1.68 -18.14
N LEU A 182 -16.43 -2.67 -19.01
CA LEU A 182 -16.16 -4.04 -18.56
C LEU A 182 -14.92 -4.12 -17.66
N LYS A 183 -13.88 -3.32 -17.96
CA LYS A 183 -12.68 -3.25 -17.10
C LYS A 183 -12.97 -2.64 -15.74
N ILE A 184 -13.84 -1.63 -15.66
CA ILE A 184 -14.30 -1.09 -14.37
C ILE A 184 -14.98 -2.21 -13.56
N LYS A 185 -15.93 -2.91 -14.17
CA LYS A 185 -16.67 -4.00 -13.53
C LYS A 185 -15.76 -5.12 -13.01
N GLU A 186 -14.78 -5.53 -13.83
CA GLU A 186 -13.76 -6.53 -13.43
C GLU A 186 -12.97 -6.10 -12.19
N ILE A 187 -12.48 -4.86 -12.20
CA ILE A 187 -11.68 -4.32 -11.09
C ILE A 187 -12.52 -4.22 -9.81
N LEU A 188 -13.74 -3.70 -9.92
CA LEU A 188 -14.66 -3.57 -8.77
C LEU A 188 -14.97 -4.92 -8.13
N ALA A 189 -15.24 -5.95 -8.95
CA ALA A 189 -15.46 -7.32 -8.48
C ALA A 189 -14.25 -7.88 -7.70
N GLY A 190 -13.02 -7.53 -8.10
CA GLY A 190 -11.80 -7.89 -7.38
C GLY A 190 -11.66 -7.25 -5.97
N PHE A 191 -12.56 -6.32 -5.62
CA PHE A 191 -12.65 -5.67 -4.30
C PHE A 191 -13.99 -5.92 -3.60
N ASP A 192 -14.74 -6.95 -4.00
CA ASP A 192 -16.05 -7.31 -3.46
C ASP A 192 -17.09 -6.17 -3.62
N VAL A 193 -16.97 -5.35 -4.67
CA VAL A 193 -17.94 -4.32 -5.03
C VAL A 193 -18.82 -4.83 -6.15
N GLU A 194 -20.12 -4.96 -5.86
CA GLU A 194 -21.11 -5.45 -6.84
C GLU A 194 -21.52 -4.31 -7.78
N THR A 195 -21.44 -4.56 -9.09
CA THR A 195 -21.99 -3.65 -10.09
C THR A 195 -23.49 -3.95 -10.26
N ILE A 196 -24.34 -3.09 -9.68
CA ILE A 196 -25.80 -3.26 -9.64
C ILE A 196 -26.52 -2.73 -10.90
N ASP A 197 -25.91 -1.79 -11.62
CA ASP A 197 -26.40 -1.32 -12.92
C ASP A 197 -25.22 -0.98 -13.84
N TYR A 198 -25.41 -1.24 -15.11
CA TYR A 198 -24.41 -1.02 -16.15
C TYR A 198 -25.12 -0.55 -17.41
N GLN A 199 -24.80 0.65 -17.85
CA GLN A 199 -25.48 1.28 -19.00
C GLN A 199 -24.48 1.90 -19.97
N ILE A 200 -24.85 1.90 -21.24
CA ILE A 200 -24.12 2.55 -22.33
C ILE A 200 -25.02 3.60 -22.92
N VAL A 201 -24.56 4.85 -22.94
CA VAL A 201 -25.31 5.98 -23.53
C VAL A 201 -24.45 6.71 -24.56
N PRO A 202 -25.03 7.40 -25.53
CA PRO A 202 -24.29 8.26 -26.45
C PRO A 202 -23.67 9.45 -25.72
N ASP A 203 -22.76 10.15 -26.38
CA ASP A 203 -22.14 11.38 -25.89
C ASP A 203 -23.14 12.56 -25.92
N ASP A 204 -24.16 12.48 -25.08
CA ASP A 204 -25.26 13.45 -24.94
C ASP A 204 -25.41 13.88 -23.48
N VAL A 205 -25.26 15.18 -23.21
CA VAL A 205 -25.30 15.76 -21.87
C VAL A 205 -26.58 15.41 -21.13
N GLN A 206 -27.73 15.44 -21.80
CA GLN A 206 -29.03 15.25 -21.15
C GLN A 206 -29.23 13.78 -20.75
N GLN A 207 -28.84 12.84 -21.61
CA GLN A 207 -28.95 11.41 -21.33
C GLN A 207 -28.00 11.00 -20.22
N ILE A 208 -26.75 11.47 -20.27
CA ILE A 208 -25.75 11.23 -19.21
C ILE A 208 -26.27 11.78 -17.88
N LYS A 209 -26.73 13.05 -17.88
CA LYS A 209 -27.26 13.70 -16.70
C LYS A 209 -28.47 12.97 -16.12
N ALA A 210 -29.43 12.60 -16.95
CA ALA A 210 -30.64 11.89 -16.52
C ALA A 210 -30.30 10.55 -15.85
N LYS A 211 -29.34 9.79 -16.42
CA LYS A 211 -28.92 8.52 -15.85
C LYS A 211 -28.19 8.69 -14.49
N LEU A 212 -27.29 9.66 -14.40
CA LEU A 212 -26.62 9.98 -13.15
C LEU A 212 -27.62 10.42 -12.07
N GLN A 213 -28.56 11.27 -12.39
CA GLN A 213 -29.63 11.71 -11.47
C GLN A 213 -30.50 10.54 -10.99
N GLN A 214 -30.83 9.62 -11.89
CA GLN A 214 -31.56 8.40 -11.53
C GLN A 214 -30.84 7.62 -10.46
N TRP A 215 -29.53 7.35 -10.64
CA TRP A 215 -28.74 6.58 -9.69
C TRP A 215 -28.49 7.31 -8.37
N VAL A 216 -28.30 8.63 -8.42
CA VAL A 216 -28.23 9.46 -7.19
C VAL A 216 -29.55 9.39 -6.41
N GLY A 217 -30.70 9.47 -7.09
CA GLY A 217 -32.01 9.29 -6.47
C GLY A 217 -32.23 7.90 -5.86
N GLN A 218 -31.63 6.88 -6.46
CA GLN A 218 -31.61 5.50 -5.94
C GLN A 218 -30.55 5.29 -4.83
N GLN A 219 -29.80 6.32 -4.47
CA GLN A 219 -28.73 6.30 -3.46
C GLN A 219 -27.64 5.24 -3.76
N VAL A 220 -27.28 5.04 -5.05
CA VAL A 220 -26.17 4.17 -5.42
C VAL A 220 -24.87 4.75 -4.86
N PRO A 221 -24.14 4.05 -3.97
CA PRO A 221 -23.00 4.64 -3.26
C PRO A 221 -21.87 5.13 -4.16
N PHE A 222 -21.56 4.36 -5.21
CA PHE A 222 -20.48 4.67 -6.14
C PHE A 222 -20.98 4.66 -7.59
N ILE A 223 -20.72 5.72 -8.31
CA ILE A 223 -21.09 5.87 -9.72
C ILE A 223 -19.82 6.15 -10.51
N PHE A 224 -19.43 5.24 -11.37
CA PHE A 224 -18.30 5.40 -12.26
C PHE A 224 -18.76 5.66 -13.66
N THR A 225 -18.24 6.71 -14.31
CA THR A 225 -18.43 6.92 -15.73
C THR A 225 -17.13 6.70 -16.48
N THR A 226 -17.18 6.30 -17.74
CA THR A 226 -16.02 6.20 -18.64
C THR A 226 -16.34 6.76 -20.01
N GLY A 227 -15.38 7.52 -20.57
CA GLY A 227 -15.54 8.23 -21.84
C GLY A 227 -15.96 9.70 -21.69
N GLY A 228 -15.80 10.49 -22.73
CA GLY A 228 -16.20 11.90 -22.79
C GLY A 228 -15.48 12.84 -21.82
N THR A 229 -14.19 12.54 -21.48
CA THR A 229 -13.40 13.34 -20.53
C THR A 229 -12.26 14.14 -21.16
N GLY A 230 -12.14 14.16 -22.48
CA GLY A 230 -11.12 14.90 -23.22
C GLY A 230 -11.56 16.33 -23.59
N PHE A 231 -10.91 16.90 -24.61
CA PHE A 231 -11.17 18.25 -25.12
C PHE A 231 -11.97 18.25 -26.43
N GLY A 232 -12.43 17.08 -26.88
CA GLY A 232 -13.20 16.99 -28.11
C GLY A 232 -14.58 17.66 -27.97
N PRO A 233 -15.20 18.12 -29.09
CA PRO A 233 -16.49 18.80 -29.04
C PRO A 233 -17.64 17.91 -28.54
N LYS A 234 -17.45 16.60 -28.57
CA LYS A 234 -18.39 15.61 -28.05
C LYS A 234 -18.10 15.16 -26.61
N ASP A 235 -16.93 15.53 -26.04
CA ASP A 235 -16.57 15.17 -24.70
C ASP A 235 -17.37 16.01 -23.68
N CYS A 236 -18.51 15.49 -23.24
CA CYS A 236 -19.49 16.20 -22.43
C CYS A 236 -19.81 15.53 -21.09
N THR A 237 -19.17 14.38 -20.78
CA THR A 237 -19.39 13.65 -19.53
C THR A 237 -19.05 14.48 -18.29
N VAL A 238 -18.00 15.29 -18.38
CA VAL A 238 -17.56 16.15 -17.28
C VAL A 238 -18.60 17.22 -16.98
N GLU A 239 -19.15 17.86 -17.99
CA GLU A 239 -20.21 18.88 -17.86
C GLU A 239 -21.47 18.29 -17.26
N ALA A 240 -21.88 17.11 -17.72
CA ALA A 240 -23.04 16.40 -17.19
C ALA A 240 -22.85 16.02 -15.70
N ALA A 241 -21.66 15.52 -15.33
CA ALA A 241 -21.35 15.17 -13.95
C ALA A 241 -21.29 16.41 -13.05
N LYS A 242 -20.62 17.49 -13.48
CA LYS A 242 -20.54 18.76 -12.73
C LYS A 242 -21.90 19.39 -12.46
N ALA A 243 -22.85 19.21 -13.36
CA ALA A 243 -24.21 19.73 -13.18
C ALA A 243 -25.00 19.03 -12.07
N ILE A 244 -24.48 17.92 -11.52
CA ILE A 244 -25.13 17.11 -10.48
C ILE A 244 -24.31 17.10 -9.19
N ILE A 245 -22.99 17.17 -9.29
CA ILE A 245 -22.07 17.19 -8.15
C ILE A 245 -22.36 18.42 -7.29
N GLU A 246 -22.66 18.19 -6.01
CA GLU A 246 -22.90 19.22 -5.01
C GLU A 246 -21.62 19.65 -4.30
N ARG A 247 -20.70 18.71 -4.09
CA ARG A 247 -19.42 18.89 -3.42
C ARG A 247 -18.32 18.20 -4.19
N GLU A 248 -17.38 18.94 -4.76
CA GLU A 248 -16.25 18.36 -5.49
C GLU A 248 -15.29 17.63 -4.56
N ALA A 249 -14.85 16.44 -4.99
CA ALA A 249 -13.80 15.63 -4.35
C ALA A 249 -12.50 15.77 -5.16
N ILE A 250 -11.93 16.97 -5.19
CA ILE A 250 -10.79 17.36 -6.04
C ILE A 250 -9.61 16.39 -5.85
N GLY A 251 -9.32 15.97 -4.61
CA GLY A 251 -8.21 15.06 -4.31
C GLY A 251 -8.30 13.70 -5.03
N ILE A 252 -9.51 13.20 -5.34
CA ILE A 252 -9.68 11.96 -6.11
C ILE A 252 -9.23 12.17 -7.55
N SER A 253 -9.67 13.24 -8.20
CA SER A 253 -9.30 13.55 -9.59
C SER A 253 -7.83 13.95 -9.72
N GLU A 254 -7.25 14.58 -8.72
CA GLU A 254 -5.81 14.86 -8.64
C GLU A 254 -5.00 13.55 -8.50
N ALA A 255 -5.39 12.65 -7.62
CA ALA A 255 -4.73 11.35 -7.45
C ALA A 255 -4.71 10.56 -8.77
N ILE A 256 -5.83 10.54 -9.50
CA ILE A 256 -5.94 9.93 -10.84
C ILE A 256 -4.95 10.57 -11.81
N ARG A 257 -4.91 11.90 -11.91
CA ARG A 257 -4.02 12.62 -12.84
C ARG A 257 -2.55 12.42 -12.50
N VAL A 258 -2.18 12.58 -11.24
CA VAL A 258 -0.79 12.39 -10.78
C VAL A 258 -0.31 10.96 -11.05
N HIS A 259 -1.13 9.97 -10.71
CA HIS A 259 -0.81 8.57 -10.98
C HIS A 259 -0.67 8.29 -12.49
N GLY A 260 -1.56 8.85 -13.30
CA GLY A 260 -1.53 8.73 -14.75
C GLY A 260 -0.29 9.38 -15.37
N GLN A 261 0.08 10.59 -14.93
CA GLN A 261 1.25 11.32 -15.45
C GLN A 261 2.58 10.59 -15.22
N MET A 262 2.69 9.82 -14.14
CA MET A 262 3.88 8.98 -13.91
C MET A 262 4.03 7.85 -14.95
N ARG A 263 3.00 7.59 -15.80
CA ARG A 263 2.95 6.51 -16.79
C ARG A 263 2.78 7.03 -18.21
N THR A 264 2.02 8.08 -18.37
CA THR A 264 1.68 8.67 -19.68
C THR A 264 1.59 10.19 -19.52
N PRO A 265 2.48 10.98 -20.16
CA PRO A 265 2.47 12.44 -20.05
C PRO A 265 1.12 13.07 -20.40
N THR A 266 0.39 12.47 -21.36
CA THR A 266 -0.91 12.97 -21.81
C THR A 266 -2.03 12.82 -20.78
N ALA A 267 -1.82 12.11 -19.65
CA ALA A 267 -2.83 11.99 -18.59
C ALA A 267 -3.24 13.36 -18.00
N MET A 268 -2.38 14.38 -18.10
CA MET A 268 -2.69 15.77 -17.69
C MET A 268 -3.83 16.39 -18.52
N LEU A 269 -4.13 15.85 -19.69
CA LEU A 269 -5.18 16.35 -20.57
C LEU A 269 -6.58 15.84 -20.18
N SER A 270 -6.69 14.94 -19.20
CA SER A 270 -8.00 14.49 -18.71
C SER A 270 -8.65 15.59 -17.86
N ARG A 271 -9.88 15.96 -18.24
CA ARG A 271 -10.74 16.89 -17.49
C ARG A 271 -11.59 16.17 -16.43
N GLY A 272 -11.33 14.87 -16.19
CA GLY A 272 -12.10 14.06 -15.28
C GLY A 272 -12.30 14.70 -13.91
N VAL A 273 -13.48 14.52 -13.33
CA VAL A 273 -13.92 15.08 -12.05
C VAL A 273 -14.43 13.96 -11.13
N ALA A 274 -14.43 14.25 -9.84
CA ALA A 274 -15.08 13.43 -8.83
C ALA A 274 -15.81 14.33 -7.83
N GLY A 275 -16.92 13.86 -7.29
CA GLY A 275 -17.66 14.61 -6.29
C GLY A 275 -18.88 13.88 -5.76
N VAL A 276 -19.41 14.41 -4.68
CA VAL A 276 -20.57 13.86 -3.97
C VAL A 276 -21.85 14.54 -4.47
N ALA A 277 -22.86 13.73 -4.73
CA ALA A 277 -24.22 14.13 -5.03
C ALA A 277 -25.17 13.30 -4.15
N GLY A 278 -25.88 13.94 -3.23
CA GLY A 278 -26.66 13.25 -2.22
C GLY A 278 -25.79 12.28 -1.40
N LYS A 279 -26.10 10.97 -1.48
CA LYS A 279 -25.32 9.88 -0.87
C LYS A 279 -24.38 9.15 -1.83
N SER A 280 -24.25 9.63 -3.06
CA SER A 280 -23.47 8.99 -4.12
C SER A 280 -22.15 9.72 -4.32
N LEU A 281 -21.06 8.96 -4.53
CA LEU A 281 -19.80 9.47 -5.05
C LEU A 281 -19.74 9.19 -6.56
N ILE A 282 -19.69 10.24 -7.37
CA ILE A 282 -19.55 10.18 -8.83
C ILE A 282 -18.08 10.36 -9.19
N ILE A 283 -17.54 9.50 -10.05
CA ILE A 283 -16.15 9.55 -10.52
C ILE A 283 -16.13 9.37 -12.02
N THR A 284 -15.57 10.34 -12.76
CA THR A 284 -15.42 10.25 -14.20
C THR A 284 -14.03 9.75 -14.58
N LEU A 285 -13.98 8.71 -15.42
CA LEU A 285 -12.76 8.03 -15.84
C LEU A 285 -12.52 8.22 -17.36
N PRO A 286 -11.26 8.09 -17.82
CA PRO A 286 -10.93 8.13 -19.23
C PRO A 286 -11.66 7.05 -20.04
N GLY A 287 -11.86 7.29 -21.35
CA GLY A 287 -12.51 6.32 -22.23
C GLY A 287 -11.64 5.14 -22.68
N SER A 288 -10.33 5.15 -22.40
CA SER A 288 -9.44 4.04 -22.77
C SER A 288 -9.36 3.00 -21.66
N THR A 289 -9.34 1.72 -22.02
CA THR A 289 -9.20 0.60 -21.05
C THR A 289 -7.97 0.75 -20.17
N LYS A 290 -6.83 1.17 -20.76
CA LYS A 290 -5.59 1.43 -20.00
C LYS A 290 -5.76 2.60 -19.03
N GLY A 291 -6.38 3.70 -19.47
CA GLY A 291 -6.64 4.86 -18.62
C GLY A 291 -7.59 4.54 -17.46
N VAL A 292 -8.60 3.69 -17.68
CA VAL A 292 -9.48 3.16 -16.63
C VAL A 292 -8.69 2.37 -15.61
N GLN A 293 -7.85 1.42 -16.06
CA GLN A 293 -7.02 0.61 -15.16
C GLN A 293 -6.13 1.49 -14.29
N GLU A 294 -5.38 2.41 -14.91
CA GLU A 294 -4.46 3.31 -14.21
C GLU A 294 -5.20 4.25 -13.24
N SER A 295 -6.37 4.73 -13.63
CA SER A 295 -7.21 5.59 -12.77
C SER A 295 -7.73 4.84 -11.55
N LEU A 296 -8.21 3.62 -11.71
CA LEU A 296 -8.68 2.81 -10.60
C LEU A 296 -7.52 2.33 -9.73
N ASP A 297 -6.35 2.00 -10.28
CA ASP A 297 -5.15 1.71 -9.51
C ASP A 297 -4.75 2.87 -8.58
N ALA A 298 -5.07 4.12 -8.98
CA ALA A 298 -4.79 5.30 -8.20
C ALA A 298 -5.67 5.45 -6.95
N ILE A 299 -6.94 5.01 -7.01
CA ILE A 299 -7.94 5.38 -6.01
C ILE A 299 -8.54 4.18 -5.25
N VAL A 300 -8.48 2.97 -5.83
CA VAL A 300 -9.07 1.77 -5.21
C VAL A 300 -8.02 1.04 -4.37
N PRO A 301 -8.35 0.56 -3.16
CA PRO A 301 -9.67 0.55 -2.52
C PRO A 301 -10.01 1.78 -1.67
N GLN A 302 -9.11 2.76 -1.57
CA GLN A 302 -9.22 3.87 -0.61
C GLN A 302 -10.50 4.69 -0.82
N VAL A 303 -10.93 4.84 -2.08
CA VAL A 303 -12.14 5.58 -2.42
C VAL A 303 -13.41 5.04 -1.73
N PHE A 304 -13.45 3.75 -1.44
CA PHE A 304 -14.64 3.15 -0.80
C PHE A 304 -14.83 3.56 0.66
N HIS A 305 -13.78 4.09 1.29
CA HIS A 305 -13.89 4.68 2.63
C HIS A 305 -14.77 5.94 2.65
N SER A 306 -14.91 6.63 1.51
CA SER A 306 -15.75 7.83 1.42
C SER A 306 -17.22 7.57 1.75
N ARG A 307 -17.72 6.34 1.61
CA ARG A 307 -19.09 5.98 1.98
C ARG A 307 -19.39 6.29 3.45
N ASN A 308 -18.53 5.83 4.35
CA ASN A 308 -18.70 6.07 5.80
C ASN A 308 -18.70 7.58 6.10
N MET A 309 -17.82 8.33 5.40
CA MET A 309 -17.76 9.81 5.55
C MET A 309 -19.03 10.49 5.04
N ILE A 310 -19.60 10.01 3.92
CA ILE A 310 -20.84 10.56 3.33
C ILE A 310 -22.04 10.23 4.23
N GLU A 311 -22.06 9.05 4.84
CA GLU A 311 -23.10 8.61 5.77
C GLU A 311 -22.95 9.23 7.17
N GLY A 312 -21.84 9.94 7.46
CA GLY A 312 -21.59 10.63 8.74
C GLY A 312 -21.07 9.73 9.86
N GLU A 313 -20.57 8.53 9.53
CA GLU A 313 -20.07 7.56 10.52
C GLU A 313 -18.65 7.85 11.05
N GLY A 314 -18.02 8.96 10.62
CA GLY A 314 -16.68 9.36 11.05
C GLY A 314 -15.54 8.55 10.38
N HIS A 315 -14.30 8.73 10.88
CA HIS A 315 -13.07 8.09 10.36
C HIS A 315 -12.72 6.80 11.09
#